data_5551994a28460cb4359dbcaa7ac2e5b9
#
_entry.id   5551994a28460cb4359dbcaa7ac2e5b9
#
_cell.length_a   1.000
_cell.length_b   1.000
_cell.length_c   1.000
_cell.angle_alpha   90.00
_cell.angle_beta   90.00
_cell.angle_gamma   90.00
#
_symmetry.space_group_name_H-M   'P 1'
#
loop_
_entity.id
_entity.type
_entity.pdbx_description
1 polymer ?
#
loop_
_entity_poly.entity_id
_entity_poly.type
_entity_poly.pdbx_seq_one_letter_code
_entity_poly.pdbx_strand_id
1 'polypeptide(L)' 'YLEFYPNGVLKAKGKYKNDKLHGDWKWFRKDGVIMRSGSFKTGKQVGVWITYDQKGKPYKKTNFGS' A
#
# COMPACT_ATOMS: atom_id res chain seq x y z
N TYR A 1 4.76 -10.17 3.02
CA TYR A 1 4.60 -10.25 1.56
C TYR A 1 5.37 -9.13 0.87
N LEU A 2 6.16 -9.50 -0.12
CA LEU A 2 6.90 -8.57 -0.96
C LEU A 2 6.68 -8.94 -2.41
N GLU A 3 6.41 -7.93 -3.23
CA GLU A 3 6.28 -8.10 -4.67
C GLU A 3 7.18 -7.09 -5.37
N PHE A 4 7.84 -7.51 -6.44
CA PHE A 4 8.81 -6.68 -7.15
C PHE A 4 8.45 -6.53 -8.62
N TYR A 5 8.82 -5.38 -9.19
CA TYR A 5 8.76 -5.19 -10.63
C TYR A 5 9.90 -5.98 -11.30
N PRO A 6 9.81 -6.24 -12.60
CA PRO A 6 10.88 -6.93 -13.31
C PRO A 6 12.24 -6.24 -13.22
N ASN A 7 12.25 -4.92 -12.98
CA ASN A 7 13.52 -4.17 -12.83
C ASN A 7 14.11 -4.27 -11.41
N GLY A 8 13.50 -5.07 -10.52
CA GLY A 8 14.00 -5.27 -9.16
C GLY A 8 13.48 -4.26 -8.14
N VAL A 9 12.71 -3.28 -8.55
CA VAL A 9 12.14 -2.29 -7.63
C VAL A 9 10.94 -2.89 -6.88
N LEU A 10 10.86 -2.63 -5.60
CA LEU A 10 9.74 -3.11 -4.77
C LEU A 10 8.43 -2.53 -5.30
N LYS A 11 7.46 -3.40 -5.57
CA LYS A 11 6.14 -3.02 -6.08
C LYS A 11 5.12 -2.93 -4.97
N ALA A 12 5.11 -3.91 -4.06
CA ALA A 12 4.16 -3.94 -2.97
C ALA A 12 4.77 -4.59 -1.75
N LYS A 13 4.36 -4.12 -0.58
CA LYS A 13 4.82 -4.64 0.71
C LYS A 13 3.63 -4.72 1.65
N GLY A 14 3.48 -5.85 2.32
CA GLY A 14 2.39 -6.03 3.25
C GLY A 14 2.47 -7.33 4.02
N LYS A 15 1.39 -7.66 4.70
CA LYS A 15 1.29 -8.87 5.50
C LYS A 15 -0.01 -9.59 5.20
N TYR A 16 0.00 -10.91 5.37
CA TYR A 16 -1.21 -11.74 5.32
C TYR A 16 -1.44 -12.38 6.68
N LYS A 17 -2.70 -12.54 7.02
CA LYS A 17 -3.10 -13.29 8.21
C LYS A 17 -4.26 -14.18 7.80
N ASN A 18 -4.10 -15.50 7.97
CA ASN A 18 -5.11 -16.49 7.58
C ASN A 18 -5.53 -16.31 6.12
N ASP A 19 -4.52 -16.13 5.23
CA ASP A 19 -4.69 -15.95 3.79
C ASP A 19 -5.43 -14.66 3.40
N LYS A 20 -5.58 -13.72 4.34
CA LYS A 20 -6.21 -12.43 4.07
C LYS A 20 -5.25 -11.30 4.30
N LEU A 21 -5.39 -10.23 3.52
CA LEU A 21 -4.62 -9.02 3.70
C LEU A 21 -4.83 -8.47 5.10
N HIS A 22 -3.73 -8.11 5.78
CA HIS A 22 -3.79 -7.63 7.14
C HIS A 22 -2.63 -6.70 7.45
N GLY A 23 -2.86 -5.66 8.27
CA GLY A 23 -1.82 -4.72 8.66
C GLY A 23 -1.54 -3.67 7.60
N ASP A 24 -0.39 -3.04 7.72
CA ASP A 24 -0.02 -1.94 6.83
C ASP A 24 0.43 -2.46 5.47
N TRP A 25 -0.05 -1.79 4.41
CA TRP A 25 0.31 -2.12 3.04
C TRP A 25 0.77 -0.87 2.32
N LYS A 26 1.78 -1.04 1.45
CA LYS A 26 2.33 0.03 0.63
C LYS A 26 2.55 -0.47 -0.78
N TRP A 27 2.27 0.38 -1.76
CA TRP A 27 2.48 0.12 -3.17
C TRP A 27 3.38 1.19 -3.75
N PHE A 28 4.27 0.79 -4.65
CA PHE A 28 5.29 1.67 -5.23
C PHE A 28 5.21 1.67 -6.74
N ARG A 29 5.73 2.73 -7.35
CA ARG A 29 5.85 2.84 -8.80
C ARG A 29 7.16 2.19 -9.25
N LYS A 30 7.30 2.01 -10.58
CA LYS A 30 8.52 1.41 -11.15
C LYS A 30 9.78 2.19 -10.82
N ASP A 31 9.67 3.49 -10.57
CA ASP A 31 10.79 4.34 -10.19
C ASP A 31 11.10 4.29 -8.70
N GLY A 32 10.35 3.51 -7.92
CA GLY A 32 10.56 3.38 -6.49
C GLY A 32 9.81 4.38 -5.63
N VAL A 33 9.11 5.33 -6.23
CA VAL A 33 8.34 6.33 -5.48
C VAL A 33 7.05 5.70 -4.99
N ILE A 34 6.70 5.95 -3.74
CA ILE A 34 5.48 5.42 -3.16
C ILE A 34 4.26 5.93 -3.93
N MET A 35 3.34 5.01 -4.23
CA MET A 35 2.14 5.31 -4.98
C MET A 35 0.91 5.38 -4.06
N ARG A 36 0.84 4.48 -3.09
CA ARG A 36 -0.34 4.35 -2.24
C ARG A 36 0.04 3.66 -0.94
N SER A 37 -0.63 4.03 0.14
CA SER A 37 -0.48 3.32 1.40
C SER A 37 -1.82 3.21 2.10
N GLY A 38 -1.96 2.17 2.90
CA GLY A 38 -3.18 1.94 3.65
C GLY A 38 -3.03 0.76 4.58
N SER A 39 -4.14 0.37 5.19
CA SER A 39 -4.16 -0.76 6.11
C SER A 39 -5.35 -1.66 5.82
N PHE A 40 -5.17 -2.93 6.13
CA PHE A 40 -6.23 -3.92 6.02
C PHE A 40 -6.47 -4.59 7.37
N LYS A 41 -7.70 -4.97 7.60
CA LYS A 41 -8.07 -5.80 8.74
C LYS A 41 -8.91 -6.96 8.21
N THR A 42 -8.32 -8.16 8.21
CA THR A 42 -8.98 -9.38 7.75
C THR A 42 -9.58 -9.21 6.35
N GLY A 43 -8.77 -8.64 5.43
CA GLY A 43 -9.18 -8.45 4.03
C GLY A 43 -9.96 -7.18 3.75
N LYS A 44 -10.28 -6.39 4.77
CA LYS A 44 -11.06 -5.16 4.59
C LYS A 44 -10.17 -3.93 4.73
N GLN A 45 -10.42 -2.92 3.92
CA GLN A 45 -9.72 -1.64 4.03
C GLN A 45 -10.16 -0.92 5.29
N VAL A 46 -9.19 -0.50 6.11
CA VAL A 46 -9.45 0.25 7.35
C VAL A 46 -8.46 1.39 7.47
N GLY A 47 -8.80 2.36 8.33
CA GLY A 47 -7.93 3.48 8.62
C GLY A 47 -7.87 4.47 7.48
N VAL A 48 -6.80 5.26 7.47
CA VAL A 48 -6.61 6.30 6.46
C VAL A 48 -5.78 5.75 5.31
N TRP A 49 -6.32 5.84 4.11
CA TRP A 49 -5.65 5.46 2.88
C TRP A 49 -5.16 6.70 2.17
N ILE A 50 -3.91 6.68 1.75
CA ILE A 50 -3.27 7.83 1.13
C ILE A 50 -2.82 7.47 -0.27
N THR A 51 -3.15 8.33 -1.25
CA THR A 51 -2.64 8.22 -2.60
C THR A 51 -1.60 9.32 -2.79
N TYR A 52 -0.47 8.97 -3.39
CA TYR A 52 0.66 9.88 -3.56
C TYR A 52 0.80 10.26 -5.04
N ASP A 53 1.32 11.47 -5.28
CA ASP A 53 1.59 11.94 -6.64
C ASP A 53 2.90 11.34 -7.16
N GLN A 54 3.31 11.77 -8.36
CA GLN A 54 4.53 11.26 -9.00
C GLN A 54 5.80 11.62 -8.23
N LYS A 55 5.73 12.60 -7.35
CA LYS A 55 6.85 13.04 -6.51
C LYS A 55 6.84 12.41 -5.13
N GLY A 56 5.85 11.57 -4.85
CA GLY A 56 5.73 10.93 -3.55
C GLY A 56 5.06 11.78 -2.50
N LYS A 57 4.38 12.84 -2.89
CA LYS A 57 3.65 13.68 -1.94
C LYS A 57 2.20 13.25 -1.84
N PRO A 58 1.62 13.22 -0.63
CA PRO A 58 0.22 12.88 -0.45
C PRO A 58 -0.66 13.91 -1.17
N TYR A 59 -1.58 13.45 -2.00
CA TYR A 59 -2.54 14.36 -2.62
C TYR A 59 -4.00 13.96 -2.39
N LYS A 60 -4.24 12.73 -1.93
CA LYS A 60 -5.60 12.29 -1.66
C LYS A 60 -5.61 11.38 -0.44
N LYS A 61 -6.54 11.63 0.47
CA LYS A 61 -6.75 10.79 1.66
C LYS A 61 -8.19 10.30 1.69
N THR A 62 -8.35 9.03 2.05
CA THR A 62 -9.68 8.45 2.23
C THR A 62 -9.68 7.73 3.58
N ASN A 63 -10.67 8.02 4.42
CA ASN A 63 -10.79 7.38 5.72
C ASN A 63 -11.88 6.31 5.63
N PHE A 64 -11.48 5.07 5.85
CA PHE A 64 -12.40 3.93 5.83
C PHE A 64 -12.89 3.54 7.22
N GLY A 65 -12.34 4.19 8.26
CA GLY A 65 -12.68 3.83 9.63
C GLY A 65 -11.96 2.57 10.09
N SER A 66 -12.41 2.00 11.16
CA SER A 66 -11.77 0.82 11.76
C SER A 66 -12.62 -0.43 11.67
#